data_50aa9b18cade3f4fdfa83346b3b7e325
#
_entry.id   50aa9b18cade3f4fdfa83346b3b7e325
#
_cell.length_a   1.000
_cell.length_b   1.000
_cell.length_c   1.000
_cell.angle_alpha   90.00
_cell.angle_beta   90.00
_cell.angle_gamma   90.00
#
_symmetry.space_group_name_H-M   'P 1'
#
loop_
_entity.id
_entity.type
_entity.pdbx_description
1 polymer ?
#
loop_
_entity_poly.entity_id
_entity_poly.type
_entity_poly.pdbx_seq_one_letter_code
_entity_poly.pdbx_strand_id
1 'polypeptide(L)'
;KGVQFHEGGTLTPEDVAYSLKRAMISDPNGGPMWMLLEAMTGNGNTRKDGEIIPGIFEAIDNSIEVKGDKVILHLPKPYPPLLGILCYSASSILDKEWAIANGCWDGNIANAAKYNKPAEGQEPLQNIANGTGAYRLKVWETAKQFVFERFDGYWGPKPKLKNAIVKYVPEWSTRKLMLQNGDADRVHVPKPFVHEVRAMKGVKVTEVAQLAVTAALFCQKLDPTGNPSIGSGKLDGQGIPPDFFSDINVRKAFMHAYDRELFKKDVLNDLATLPTTPLINGLPYKIDVPVYDFDLEKSAEYMKKAWGGKVWEKGFKMIITYNTGREEREAAAIMLKENIESLNPKFHIEVRNIEWKDYMVDIRAYKHPVFIIGWGADYPDPHNFMYPFMSSNGTYGKFMAYNNPAVDKLLQIGIENVDPKVRADAYQKLQRIWYEDALGIALFQPVELWAYRDYVKGFVPNPMFSPATEFFYMLSK
;
A
#
# COMPACT_ATOMS: atom_id res chain seq x y z
N LYS A 1 10.88 25.74 -19.61
CA LYS A 1 11.93 25.71 -20.66
C LYS A 1 13.31 25.82 -20.03
N GLY A 2 14.31 25.14 -20.59
CA GLY A 2 15.68 25.19 -20.09
C GLY A 2 15.98 24.38 -18.83
N VAL A 3 15.08 23.52 -18.39
CA VAL A 3 15.31 22.58 -17.27
C VAL A 3 16.30 21.52 -17.72
N GLN A 4 17.38 21.35 -16.95
CA GLN A 4 18.44 20.37 -17.27
C GLN A 4 18.21 19.05 -16.54
N PHE A 5 18.53 17.94 -17.19
CA PHE A 5 18.67 16.63 -16.56
C PHE A 5 20.02 16.49 -15.85
N HIS A 6 20.11 15.54 -14.92
CA HIS A 6 21.33 15.35 -14.08
C HIS A 6 22.57 14.97 -14.89
N GLU A 7 22.40 14.12 -15.93
CA GLU A 7 23.47 13.59 -16.75
C GLU A 7 23.61 14.35 -18.10
N GLY A 8 23.03 15.54 -18.19
CA GLY A 8 22.94 16.37 -19.39
C GLY A 8 21.60 16.23 -20.09
N GLY A 9 21.41 16.99 -21.20
CA GLY A 9 20.11 17.08 -21.87
C GLY A 9 19.24 18.16 -21.27
N THR A 10 18.24 18.59 -22.02
CA THR A 10 17.25 19.61 -21.61
C THR A 10 15.85 19.02 -21.74
N LEU A 11 15.05 19.15 -20.70
CA LEU A 11 13.68 18.65 -20.65
C LEU A 11 12.84 19.23 -21.81
N THR A 12 12.21 18.32 -22.53
CA THR A 12 11.28 18.59 -23.64
C THR A 12 9.89 17.98 -23.36
N PRO A 13 8.85 18.39 -24.08
CA PRO A 13 7.55 17.72 -24.02
C PRO A 13 7.59 16.23 -24.41
N GLU A 14 8.51 15.87 -25.30
CA GLU A 14 8.74 14.49 -25.75
C GLU A 14 9.23 13.60 -24.61
N ASP A 15 10.09 14.12 -23.69
CA ASP A 15 10.52 13.39 -22.50
C ASP A 15 9.35 13.08 -21.58
N VAL A 16 8.43 14.04 -21.42
CA VAL A 16 7.24 13.85 -20.59
C VAL A 16 6.34 12.76 -21.19
N ALA A 17 6.03 12.86 -22.48
CA ALA A 17 5.19 11.88 -23.17
C ALA A 17 5.84 10.48 -23.15
N TYR A 18 7.13 10.41 -23.47
CA TYR A 18 7.89 9.16 -23.44
C TYR A 18 7.87 8.52 -22.06
N SER A 19 8.17 9.28 -21.00
CA SER A 19 8.27 8.76 -19.64
C SER A 19 6.97 8.12 -19.16
N LEU A 20 5.83 8.79 -19.38
CA LEU A 20 4.51 8.28 -19.01
C LEU A 20 4.12 7.06 -19.86
N LYS A 21 4.33 7.11 -21.17
CA LYS A 21 4.07 5.96 -22.08
C LYS A 21 4.94 4.76 -21.69
N ARG A 22 6.25 4.97 -21.50
CA ARG A 22 7.19 3.92 -21.09
C ARG A 22 6.76 3.24 -19.79
N ALA A 23 6.35 4.04 -18.79
CA ALA A 23 5.94 3.51 -17.51
C ALA A 23 4.69 2.61 -17.63
N MET A 24 3.69 3.02 -18.44
CA MET A 24 2.51 2.21 -18.70
C MET A 24 2.82 0.97 -19.55
N ILE A 25 3.70 1.08 -20.55
CA ILE A 25 4.12 -0.04 -21.41
C ILE A 25 4.89 -1.08 -20.59
N SER A 26 5.81 -0.64 -19.74
CA SER A 26 6.57 -1.55 -18.88
C SER A 26 5.66 -2.34 -17.94
N ASP A 27 4.71 -1.70 -17.26
CA ASP A 27 3.69 -2.33 -16.40
C ASP A 27 4.24 -3.55 -15.62
N PRO A 28 5.29 -3.39 -14.78
CA PRO A 28 5.90 -4.50 -14.08
C PRO A 28 4.90 -5.19 -13.15
N ASN A 29 5.04 -6.49 -12.96
CA ASN A 29 4.12 -7.28 -12.14
C ASN A 29 4.04 -6.75 -10.70
N GLY A 30 2.81 -6.38 -10.27
CA GLY A 30 2.58 -5.78 -8.95
C GLY A 30 3.07 -4.34 -8.83
N GLY A 31 3.45 -3.71 -9.94
CA GLY A 31 3.84 -2.30 -10.00
C GLY A 31 2.64 -1.36 -9.94
N PRO A 32 2.87 -0.06 -9.70
CA PRO A 32 1.82 0.93 -9.45
C PRO A 32 1.20 1.50 -10.73
N MET A 33 1.63 1.08 -11.92
CA MET A 33 1.18 1.70 -13.17
C MET A 33 -0.28 1.43 -13.53
N TRP A 34 -0.93 0.47 -12.87
CA TRP A 34 -2.37 0.24 -13.02
C TRP A 34 -3.19 1.53 -12.87
N MET A 35 -2.77 2.44 -11.99
CA MET A 35 -3.46 3.72 -11.74
C MET A 35 -3.46 4.63 -12.95
N LEU A 36 -2.30 4.79 -13.59
CA LEU A 36 -2.18 5.62 -14.78
C LEU A 36 -2.80 4.93 -16.01
N LEU A 37 -2.63 3.60 -16.14
CA LEU A 37 -3.28 2.79 -17.17
C LEU A 37 -4.81 2.92 -17.13
N GLU A 38 -5.40 2.79 -15.94
CA GLU A 38 -6.84 2.93 -15.76
C GLU A 38 -7.31 4.34 -16.15
N ALA A 39 -6.61 5.38 -15.69
CA ALA A 39 -6.95 6.77 -16.02
C ALA A 39 -6.86 7.05 -17.53
N MET A 40 -5.83 6.53 -18.19
CA MET A 40 -5.51 6.87 -19.58
C MET A 40 -6.16 5.94 -20.61
N THR A 41 -6.46 4.69 -20.24
CA THR A 41 -6.98 3.68 -21.20
C THR A 41 -8.30 3.03 -20.75
N GLY A 42 -8.72 3.21 -19.50
CA GLY A 42 -9.82 2.48 -18.89
C GLY A 42 -9.46 1.05 -18.45
N ASN A 43 -8.21 0.63 -18.59
CA ASN A 43 -7.72 -0.68 -18.21
C ASN A 43 -6.66 -0.57 -17.13
N GLY A 44 -6.82 -1.27 -16.03
CA GLY A 44 -5.82 -1.31 -14.94
C GLY A 44 -4.63 -2.26 -15.20
N ASN A 45 -4.50 -2.85 -16.38
CA ASN A 45 -3.46 -3.81 -16.73
C ASN A 45 -3.22 -3.83 -18.23
N THR A 46 -2.00 -4.18 -18.66
CA THR A 46 -1.69 -4.39 -20.07
C THR A 46 -2.02 -5.82 -20.54
N ARG A 47 -2.24 -6.74 -19.59
CA ARG A 47 -2.54 -8.17 -19.87
C ARG A 47 -3.80 -8.64 -19.14
N LYS A 48 -4.49 -9.57 -19.80
CA LYS A 48 -5.59 -10.34 -19.22
C LYS A 48 -5.29 -11.83 -19.42
N ASP A 49 -5.39 -12.62 -18.37
CA ASP A 49 -5.12 -14.07 -18.39
C ASP A 49 -3.73 -14.44 -18.98
N GLY A 50 -2.73 -13.56 -18.77
CA GLY A 50 -1.37 -13.71 -19.29
C GLY A 50 -1.16 -13.12 -20.70
N GLU A 51 -2.20 -12.93 -21.48
CA GLU A 51 -2.14 -12.40 -22.85
C GLU A 51 -2.25 -10.88 -22.89
N ILE A 52 -1.54 -10.25 -23.85
CA ILE A 52 -1.62 -8.80 -24.06
C ILE A 52 -3.05 -8.45 -24.50
N ILE A 53 -3.64 -7.44 -23.86
CA ILE A 53 -4.96 -6.93 -24.24
C ILE A 53 -4.85 -6.32 -25.65
N PRO A 54 -5.66 -6.77 -26.62
CA PRO A 54 -5.61 -6.25 -27.98
C PRO A 54 -5.77 -4.73 -28.03
N GLY A 55 -4.88 -4.04 -28.74
CA GLY A 55 -4.93 -2.59 -28.90
C GLY A 55 -4.50 -1.77 -27.68
N ILE A 56 -4.00 -2.38 -26.60
CA ILE A 56 -3.67 -1.65 -25.37
C ILE A 56 -2.48 -0.70 -25.57
N PHE A 57 -1.47 -1.09 -26.33
CA PHE A 57 -0.31 -0.23 -26.58
C PHE A 57 -0.65 0.94 -27.49
N GLU A 58 -1.49 0.74 -28.48
CA GLU A 58 -2.05 1.81 -29.32
C GLU A 58 -2.92 2.77 -28.49
N ALA A 59 -3.69 2.24 -27.54
CA ALA A 59 -4.48 3.07 -26.61
C ALA A 59 -3.56 3.93 -25.73
N ILE A 60 -2.47 3.36 -25.21
CA ILE A 60 -1.44 4.09 -24.44
C ILE A 60 -0.81 5.18 -25.32
N ASP A 61 -0.44 4.85 -26.54
CA ASP A 61 0.21 5.81 -27.46
C ASP A 61 -0.71 6.99 -27.79
N ASN A 62 -1.95 6.71 -28.15
CA ASN A 62 -2.97 7.72 -28.49
C ASN A 62 -3.42 8.55 -27.29
N SER A 63 -3.20 8.08 -26.07
CA SER A 63 -3.63 8.80 -24.86
C SER A 63 -2.75 10.01 -24.51
N ILE A 64 -1.56 10.13 -25.11
CA ILE A 64 -0.63 11.24 -24.83
C ILE A 64 -0.12 11.82 -26.16
N GLU A 65 -0.50 13.08 -26.39
CA GLU A 65 -0.11 13.86 -27.58
C GLU A 65 0.87 14.97 -27.20
N VAL A 66 1.90 15.16 -28.03
CA VAL A 66 2.78 16.35 -27.95
C VAL A 66 2.40 17.32 -29.05
N LYS A 67 2.11 18.56 -28.68
CA LYS A 67 1.77 19.64 -29.62
C LYS A 67 2.50 20.92 -29.28
N GLY A 68 3.62 21.14 -29.94
CA GLY A 68 4.53 22.23 -29.63
C GLY A 68 5.07 22.12 -28.20
N ASP A 69 4.88 23.11 -27.37
CA ASP A 69 5.33 23.12 -25.95
C ASP A 69 4.36 22.39 -24.98
N LYS A 70 3.33 21.74 -25.48
CA LYS A 70 2.27 21.16 -24.67
C LYS A 70 2.28 19.65 -24.75
N VAL A 71 2.03 19.02 -23.62
CA VAL A 71 1.65 17.61 -23.52
C VAL A 71 0.16 17.55 -23.22
N ILE A 72 -0.60 16.88 -24.06
CA ILE A 72 -2.05 16.74 -23.97
C ILE A 72 -2.34 15.30 -23.54
N LEU A 73 -3.08 15.16 -22.45
CA LEU A 73 -3.54 13.86 -21.94
C LEU A 73 -5.00 13.65 -22.34
N HIS A 74 -5.27 12.64 -23.14
CA HIS A 74 -6.61 12.26 -23.60
C HIS A 74 -7.17 11.16 -22.69
N LEU A 75 -8.19 11.50 -21.92
CA LEU A 75 -8.84 10.59 -20.99
C LEU A 75 -10.12 10.04 -21.60
N PRO A 76 -10.39 8.72 -21.54
CA PRO A 76 -11.65 8.14 -22.04
C PRO A 76 -12.85 8.60 -21.20
N LYS A 77 -12.63 8.95 -19.91
CA LYS A 77 -13.64 9.43 -18.98
C LYS A 77 -13.00 10.44 -17.99
N PRO A 78 -13.80 11.28 -17.31
CA PRO A 78 -13.27 12.08 -16.21
C PRO A 78 -12.58 11.20 -15.18
N TYR A 79 -11.43 11.64 -14.66
CA TYR A 79 -10.66 10.89 -13.67
C TYR A 79 -10.08 11.84 -12.60
N PRO A 80 -10.86 12.18 -11.56
CA PRO A 80 -10.49 13.19 -10.57
C PRO A 80 -9.12 13.02 -9.92
N PRO A 81 -8.62 11.79 -9.61
CA PRO A 81 -7.31 11.61 -8.96
C PRO A 81 -6.10 11.80 -9.91
N LEU A 82 -6.28 12.02 -11.21
CA LEU A 82 -5.18 12.04 -12.18
C LEU A 82 -3.98 12.89 -11.75
N LEU A 83 -4.22 14.11 -11.25
CA LEU A 83 -3.13 14.99 -10.82
C LEU A 83 -2.36 14.41 -9.62
N GLY A 84 -3.05 13.71 -8.71
CA GLY A 84 -2.40 12.98 -7.62
C GLY A 84 -1.53 11.83 -8.12
N ILE A 85 -2.01 11.09 -9.13
CA ILE A 85 -1.27 9.98 -9.77
C ILE A 85 -0.03 10.50 -10.49
N LEU A 86 -0.12 11.65 -11.15
CA LEU A 86 1.02 12.29 -11.80
C LEU A 86 2.08 12.81 -10.81
N CYS A 87 1.72 13.01 -9.54
CA CYS A 87 2.67 13.31 -8.46
C CYS A 87 3.34 12.06 -7.88
N TYR A 88 2.87 10.86 -8.21
CA TYR A 88 3.46 9.63 -7.74
C TYR A 88 4.81 9.36 -8.43
N SER A 89 5.76 8.77 -7.70
CA SER A 89 7.15 8.59 -8.17
C SER A 89 7.27 7.81 -9.48
N ALA A 90 6.38 6.87 -9.74
CA ALA A 90 6.37 6.11 -11.00
C ALA A 90 6.01 6.95 -12.23
N SER A 91 5.43 8.14 -12.05
CA SER A 91 5.19 9.14 -13.10
C SER A 91 6.36 10.11 -13.28
N SER A 92 7.52 9.83 -12.68
CA SER A 92 8.72 10.68 -12.81
C SER A 92 9.20 10.77 -14.25
N ILE A 93 9.62 11.98 -14.63
CA ILE A 93 10.09 12.25 -15.99
C ILE A 93 11.58 11.96 -16.09
N LEU A 94 11.94 11.22 -17.12
CA LEU A 94 13.30 10.81 -17.47
C LEU A 94 13.71 11.45 -18.80
N ASP A 95 14.99 11.65 -18.99
CA ASP A 95 15.57 11.94 -20.30
C ASP A 95 15.34 10.74 -21.24
N LYS A 96 14.64 10.96 -22.34
CA LYS A 96 14.24 9.92 -23.30
C LYS A 96 15.44 9.23 -23.93
N GLU A 97 16.37 10.01 -24.46
CA GLU A 97 17.55 9.51 -25.15
C GLU A 97 18.44 8.70 -24.20
N TRP A 98 18.64 9.22 -22.98
CA TRP A 98 19.37 8.51 -21.94
C TRP A 98 18.68 7.21 -21.53
N ALA A 99 17.37 7.22 -21.35
CA ALA A 99 16.61 6.02 -20.96
C ALA A 99 16.69 4.93 -22.05
N ILE A 100 16.55 5.29 -23.33
CA ILE A 100 16.69 4.38 -24.46
C ILE A 100 18.13 3.80 -24.51
N ALA A 101 19.14 4.64 -24.35
CA ALA A 101 20.54 4.21 -24.33
C ALA A 101 20.86 3.23 -23.20
N ASN A 102 20.08 3.28 -22.10
CA ASN A 102 20.20 2.38 -20.96
C ASN A 102 19.22 1.19 -21.02
N GLY A 103 18.64 0.86 -22.18
CA GLY A 103 17.89 -0.36 -22.41
C GLY A 103 16.37 -0.25 -22.15
N CYS A 104 15.86 0.94 -21.90
CA CYS A 104 14.40 1.15 -21.84
C CYS A 104 13.73 1.04 -23.22
N TRP A 105 12.40 1.09 -23.22
CA TRP A 105 11.60 1.10 -24.44
C TRP A 105 12.15 2.10 -25.47
N ASP A 106 12.26 1.66 -26.70
CA ASP A 106 12.90 2.41 -27.80
C ASP A 106 12.02 3.54 -28.38
N GLY A 107 10.84 3.79 -27.81
CA GLY A 107 9.90 4.80 -28.24
C GLY A 107 9.04 4.36 -29.45
N ASN A 108 9.23 3.16 -29.99
CA ASN A 108 8.43 2.62 -31.08
C ASN A 108 7.34 1.70 -30.55
N ILE A 109 6.08 2.08 -30.77
CA ILE A 109 4.93 1.32 -30.27
C ILE A 109 4.87 -0.12 -30.81
N ALA A 110 5.34 -0.36 -32.03
CA ALA A 110 5.41 -1.69 -32.61
C ALA A 110 6.32 -2.65 -31.83
N ASN A 111 7.24 -2.12 -31.04
CA ASN A 111 8.16 -2.88 -30.22
C ASN A 111 7.73 -2.98 -28.75
N ALA A 112 6.64 -2.33 -28.33
CA ALA A 112 6.19 -2.20 -26.93
C ALA A 112 6.10 -3.55 -26.21
N ALA A 113 5.64 -4.60 -26.89
CA ALA A 113 5.50 -5.94 -26.32
C ALA A 113 6.81 -6.52 -25.76
N LYS A 114 7.99 -6.14 -26.32
CA LYS A 114 9.30 -6.60 -25.85
C LYS A 114 9.69 -6.05 -24.49
N TYR A 115 9.15 -4.90 -24.13
CA TYR A 115 9.47 -4.16 -22.90
C TYR A 115 8.39 -4.31 -21.82
N ASN A 116 7.32 -5.06 -22.14
CA ASN A 116 6.18 -5.25 -21.25
C ASN A 116 6.45 -6.36 -20.24
N LYS A 117 6.23 -6.04 -18.96
CA LYS A 117 6.38 -6.95 -17.82
C LYS A 117 7.75 -7.61 -17.77
N PRO A 118 8.84 -6.83 -17.65
CA PRO A 118 10.19 -7.38 -17.51
C PRO A 118 10.24 -8.35 -16.32
N ALA A 119 11.11 -9.35 -16.41
CA ALA A 119 11.33 -10.26 -15.32
C ALA A 119 11.91 -9.52 -14.10
N GLU A 120 11.62 -10.03 -12.90
CA GLU A 120 12.11 -9.44 -11.64
C GLU A 120 13.64 -9.27 -11.68
N GLY A 121 14.12 -8.06 -11.40
CA GLY A 121 15.55 -7.72 -11.43
C GLY A 121 16.11 -7.42 -12.83
N GLN A 122 15.27 -7.38 -13.85
CA GLN A 122 15.70 -7.05 -15.22
C GLN A 122 15.21 -5.66 -15.68
N GLU A 123 14.70 -4.84 -14.76
CA GLU A 123 14.35 -3.46 -15.07
C GLU A 123 15.63 -2.65 -15.38
N PRO A 124 15.72 -2.01 -16.55
CA PRO A 124 16.97 -1.36 -16.99
C PRO A 124 17.47 -0.26 -16.06
N LEU A 125 16.58 0.43 -15.35
CA LEU A 125 16.91 1.58 -14.50
C LEU A 125 16.92 1.26 -13.00
N GLN A 126 17.15 -0.01 -12.62
CA GLN A 126 17.05 -0.45 -11.24
C GLN A 126 17.94 0.33 -10.27
N ASN A 127 19.18 0.69 -10.68
CA ASN A 127 20.18 1.32 -9.83
C ASN A 127 20.72 2.65 -10.38
N ILE A 128 20.11 3.18 -11.43
CA ILE A 128 20.53 4.42 -12.09
C ILE A 128 19.32 5.33 -12.30
N ALA A 129 19.55 6.62 -12.34
CA ALA A 129 18.50 7.61 -12.56
C ALA A 129 19.04 8.86 -13.25
N ASN A 130 18.28 9.39 -14.20
CA ASN A 130 18.54 10.69 -14.81
C ASN A 130 17.23 11.50 -14.83
N GLY A 131 17.05 12.33 -13.83
CA GLY A 131 15.89 13.18 -13.63
C GLY A 131 16.27 14.66 -13.55
N THR A 132 15.30 15.49 -13.18
CA THR A 132 15.46 16.97 -13.08
C THR A 132 15.38 17.48 -11.64
N GLY A 133 15.50 16.58 -10.65
CA GLY A 133 15.34 16.89 -9.23
C GLY A 133 16.51 17.71 -8.64
N ALA A 134 16.32 18.16 -7.41
CA ALA A 134 17.28 18.98 -6.67
C ALA A 134 18.57 18.22 -6.27
N TYR A 135 18.51 16.92 -6.28
CA TYR A 135 19.63 16.00 -6.00
C TYR A 135 19.70 14.93 -7.08
N ARG A 136 20.93 14.53 -7.44
CA ARG A 136 21.20 13.39 -8.29
C ARG A 136 21.66 12.19 -7.47
N LEU A 137 21.37 10.99 -7.93
CA LEU A 137 21.86 9.76 -7.35
C LEU A 137 23.37 9.62 -7.62
N LYS A 138 24.16 9.53 -6.57
CA LYS A 138 25.62 9.35 -6.67
C LYS A 138 26.06 7.91 -6.39
N VAL A 139 25.42 7.28 -5.39
CA VAL A 139 25.74 5.91 -4.98
C VAL A 139 24.45 5.19 -4.62
N TRP A 140 24.32 3.98 -5.10
CA TRP A 140 23.32 3.01 -4.68
C TRP A 140 24.02 1.71 -4.29
N GLU A 141 24.13 1.44 -3.01
CA GLU A 141 24.62 0.17 -2.47
C GLU A 141 23.45 -0.56 -1.81
N THR A 142 22.95 -1.60 -2.46
CA THR A 142 21.80 -2.40 -1.99
C THR A 142 22.01 -2.87 -0.55
N ALA A 143 20.98 -2.73 0.29
CA ALA A 143 20.99 -3.07 1.72
C ALA A 143 22.07 -2.36 2.56
N LYS A 144 22.66 -1.28 2.07
CA LYS A 144 23.69 -0.53 2.79
C LYS A 144 23.41 0.97 2.83
N GLN A 145 23.38 1.64 1.67
CA GLN A 145 23.17 3.09 1.62
C GLN A 145 22.76 3.63 0.25
N PHE A 146 22.13 4.82 0.27
CA PHE A 146 22.00 5.71 -0.87
C PHE A 146 22.75 7.01 -0.57
N VAL A 147 23.46 7.54 -1.58
CA VAL A 147 24.10 8.84 -1.51
C VAL A 147 23.56 9.71 -2.63
N PHE A 148 22.96 10.82 -2.23
CA PHE A 148 22.47 11.85 -3.12
C PHE A 148 23.40 13.07 -3.04
N GLU A 149 23.75 13.63 -4.20
CA GLU A 149 24.55 14.85 -4.31
C GLU A 149 23.70 15.97 -4.90
N ARG A 150 23.83 17.17 -4.34
CA ARG A 150 23.11 18.34 -4.84
C ARG A 150 23.41 18.60 -6.30
N PHE A 151 22.38 18.82 -7.07
CA PHE A 151 22.48 19.22 -8.46
C PHE A 151 22.48 20.74 -8.57
N ASP A 152 23.66 21.32 -8.88
CA ASP A 152 23.81 22.79 -8.95
C ASP A 152 23.10 23.41 -10.16
N GLY A 153 22.73 22.61 -11.17
CA GLY A 153 21.87 22.98 -12.31
C GLY A 153 20.37 22.90 -12.04
N TYR A 154 19.96 22.67 -10.78
CA TYR A 154 18.53 22.56 -10.42
C TYR A 154 17.77 23.86 -10.74
N TRP A 155 16.63 23.71 -11.37
CA TRP A 155 15.78 24.81 -11.85
C TRP A 155 15.03 25.60 -10.75
N GLY A 156 14.91 25.02 -9.56
CA GLY A 156 14.25 25.60 -8.39
C GLY A 156 15.26 26.23 -7.40
N PRO A 157 14.81 26.57 -6.19
CA PRO A 157 15.68 27.11 -5.15
C PRO A 157 16.82 26.14 -4.82
N LYS A 158 18.05 26.65 -4.81
CA LYS A 158 19.25 25.83 -4.55
C LYS A 158 19.18 25.19 -3.15
N PRO A 159 19.26 23.84 -3.04
CA PRO A 159 19.28 23.16 -1.75
C PRO A 159 20.47 23.58 -0.89
N LYS A 160 20.30 23.65 0.42
CA LYS A 160 21.37 24.06 1.34
C LYS A 160 22.37 22.94 1.61
N LEU A 161 21.90 21.69 1.70
CA LEU A 161 22.75 20.52 1.94
C LEU A 161 23.45 20.11 0.65
N LYS A 162 24.75 19.81 0.71
CA LYS A 162 25.51 19.30 -0.44
C LYS A 162 25.24 17.85 -0.74
N ASN A 163 25.08 17.03 0.31
CA ASN A 163 24.81 15.62 0.20
C ASN A 163 23.66 15.24 1.15
N ALA A 164 22.88 14.23 0.75
CA ALA A 164 21.95 13.52 1.60
C ALA A 164 22.33 12.03 1.56
N ILE A 165 22.56 11.43 2.72
CA ILE A 165 23.01 10.05 2.85
C ILE A 165 21.95 9.28 3.65
N VAL A 166 21.36 8.25 3.05
CA VAL A 166 20.43 7.35 3.72
C VAL A 166 21.12 6.03 3.95
N LYS A 167 21.33 5.65 5.19
CA LYS A 167 21.98 4.38 5.59
C LYS A 167 20.96 3.38 6.08
N TYR A 168 21.10 2.13 5.69
CA TYR A 168 20.36 1.02 6.27
C TYR A 168 21.07 0.55 7.53
N VAL A 169 20.48 0.81 8.69
CA VAL A 169 20.98 0.40 10.00
C VAL A 169 19.83 -0.28 10.75
N PRO A 170 19.73 -1.61 10.71
CA PRO A 170 18.58 -2.34 11.27
C PRO A 170 18.49 -2.25 12.79
N GLU A 171 19.64 -2.26 13.50
CA GLU A 171 19.69 -2.30 14.95
C GLU A 171 19.34 -0.96 15.60
N TRP A 172 18.34 -0.96 16.46
CA TRP A 172 17.90 0.25 17.18
C TRP A 172 18.99 0.87 18.05
N SER A 173 19.71 0.05 18.81
CA SER A 173 20.81 0.51 19.68
C SER A 173 21.86 1.30 18.92
N THR A 174 22.20 0.86 17.71
CA THR A 174 23.16 1.55 16.82
C THR A 174 22.59 2.87 16.33
N ARG A 175 21.33 2.88 15.83
CA ARG A 175 20.67 4.12 15.39
C ARG A 175 20.58 5.15 16.51
N LYS A 176 20.25 4.68 17.73
CA LYS A 176 20.19 5.50 18.95
C LYS A 176 21.53 6.19 19.24
N LEU A 177 22.62 5.41 19.25
CA LEU A 177 23.96 5.95 19.48
C LEU A 177 24.39 6.94 18.38
N MET A 178 24.12 6.64 17.13
CA MET A 178 24.40 7.55 16.01
C MET A 178 23.64 8.88 16.17
N LEU A 179 22.38 8.85 16.60
CA LEU A 179 21.62 10.06 16.87
C LEU A 179 22.21 10.84 18.07
N GLN A 180 22.57 10.16 19.14
CA GLN A 180 23.15 10.77 20.35
C GLN A 180 24.47 11.48 20.05
N ASN A 181 25.35 10.84 19.27
CA ASN A 181 26.69 11.35 18.93
C ASN A 181 26.65 12.40 17.80
N GLY A 182 25.52 12.54 17.08
CA GLY A 182 25.42 13.41 15.92
C GLY A 182 25.96 12.79 14.62
N ASP A 183 26.21 11.46 14.61
CA ASP A 183 26.59 10.70 13.41
C ASP A 183 25.41 10.48 12.47
N ALA A 184 24.20 10.58 13.00
CA ALA A 184 22.96 10.65 12.24
C ALA A 184 22.18 11.91 12.61
N ASP A 185 21.74 12.62 11.60
CA ASP A 185 20.87 13.81 11.78
C ASP A 185 19.44 13.45 12.12
N ARG A 186 19.00 12.26 11.65
CA ARG A 186 17.66 11.74 11.82
C ARG A 186 17.65 10.21 11.82
N VAL A 187 16.76 9.63 12.64
CA VAL A 187 16.53 8.18 12.68
C VAL A 187 15.05 7.87 12.82
N HIS A 188 14.63 6.73 12.28
CA HIS A 188 13.34 6.12 12.60
C HIS A 188 13.38 5.51 14.01
N VAL A 189 12.34 5.75 14.80
CA VAL A 189 12.24 5.29 16.19
C VAL A 189 11.19 4.18 16.27
N PRO A 190 11.55 2.95 16.70
CA PRO A 190 10.54 1.95 16.99
C PRO A 190 9.68 2.39 18.20
N LYS A 191 8.37 2.15 18.12
CA LYS A 191 7.39 2.64 19.11
C LYS A 191 7.73 2.38 20.56
N PRO A 192 8.25 1.20 20.98
CA PRO A 192 8.59 0.95 22.37
C PRO A 192 9.65 1.90 22.97
N PHE A 193 10.47 2.52 22.11
CA PHE A 193 11.61 3.35 22.52
C PHE A 193 11.36 4.86 22.45
N VAL A 194 10.14 5.28 22.17
CA VAL A 194 9.79 6.71 22.01
C VAL A 194 10.11 7.53 23.27
N HIS A 195 9.86 6.99 24.44
CA HIS A 195 10.11 7.69 25.70
C HIS A 195 11.61 7.98 25.93
N GLU A 196 12.48 7.04 25.56
CA GLU A 196 13.93 7.23 25.65
C GLU A 196 14.40 8.39 24.77
N VAL A 197 13.85 8.46 23.55
CA VAL A 197 14.27 9.49 22.58
C VAL A 197 13.71 10.87 22.93
N ARG A 198 12.49 10.94 23.45
CA ARG A 198 11.90 12.20 23.94
C ARG A 198 12.70 12.82 25.08
N ALA A 199 13.37 11.99 25.90
CA ALA A 199 14.23 12.44 26.98
C ALA A 199 15.63 12.88 26.54
N MET A 200 16.01 12.68 25.26
CA MET A 200 17.35 13.03 24.77
C MET A 200 17.52 14.53 24.59
N LYS A 201 18.59 15.08 25.15
CA LYS A 201 18.94 16.50 24.95
C LYS A 201 19.34 16.76 23.49
N GLY A 202 18.82 17.85 22.92
CA GLY A 202 19.14 18.27 21.56
C GLY A 202 18.49 17.40 20.46
N VAL A 203 17.44 16.65 20.82
CA VAL A 203 16.64 15.83 19.88
C VAL A 203 15.18 16.27 19.91
N LYS A 204 14.56 16.27 18.75
CA LYS A 204 13.12 16.46 18.58
C LYS A 204 12.49 15.19 18.04
N VAL A 205 11.28 14.89 18.45
CA VAL A 205 10.49 13.78 17.92
C VAL A 205 9.27 14.33 17.20
N THR A 206 9.03 13.85 15.99
CA THR A 206 7.81 14.15 15.22
C THR A 206 7.02 12.87 15.02
N GLU A 207 5.73 12.97 15.28
CA GLU A 207 4.74 11.92 15.03
C GLU A 207 4.02 12.24 13.72
N VAL A 208 3.99 11.29 12.80
CA VAL A 208 3.36 11.46 11.49
C VAL A 208 2.35 10.35 11.28
N ALA A 209 1.06 10.68 11.35
CA ALA A 209 0.00 9.74 10.95
C ALA A 209 0.13 9.48 9.45
N GLN A 210 0.41 8.22 9.10
CA GLN A 210 0.57 7.81 7.71
C GLN A 210 -0.78 7.68 7.02
N LEU A 211 -0.85 7.98 5.72
CA LEU A 211 -1.99 7.58 4.90
C LEU A 211 -1.86 6.09 4.55
N ALA A 212 -2.01 5.27 5.56
CA ALA A 212 -1.92 3.81 5.44
C ALA A 212 -2.90 3.13 6.40
N VAL A 213 -3.28 1.90 6.11
CA VAL A 213 -4.10 1.06 6.98
C VAL A 213 -3.52 -0.34 7.05
N THR A 214 -3.55 -0.95 8.23
CA THR A 214 -3.36 -2.39 8.40
C THR A 214 -4.71 -3.03 8.68
N ALA A 215 -5.00 -4.13 7.99
CA ALA A 215 -6.28 -4.83 8.12
C ALA A 215 -6.10 -6.35 8.19
N ALA A 216 -7.00 -7.01 8.92
CA ALA A 216 -7.20 -8.45 8.86
C ALA A 216 -8.38 -8.73 7.92
N LEU A 217 -8.14 -9.50 6.87
CA LEU A 217 -9.08 -9.71 5.77
C LEU A 217 -9.50 -11.17 5.71
N PHE A 218 -10.77 -11.42 5.38
CA PHE A 218 -11.40 -12.74 5.37
C PHE A 218 -11.59 -13.24 3.94
N CYS A 219 -10.90 -14.35 3.57
CA CYS A 219 -11.10 -14.99 2.27
C CYS A 219 -12.38 -15.85 2.28
N GLN A 220 -13.35 -15.47 1.44
CA GLN A 220 -14.65 -16.11 1.40
C GLN A 220 -14.70 -17.38 0.52
N LYS A 221 -13.66 -17.61 -0.28
CA LYS A 221 -13.54 -18.81 -1.13
C LYS A 221 -12.07 -19.16 -1.32
N LEU A 222 -11.62 -20.13 -0.55
CA LEU A 222 -10.25 -20.64 -0.56
C LEU A 222 -10.05 -21.68 -1.67
N ASP A 223 -8.82 -21.80 -2.17
CA ASP A 223 -8.40 -22.96 -2.94
C ASP A 223 -8.04 -24.12 -1.98
N PRO A 224 -8.73 -25.25 -2.02
CA PRO A 224 -8.45 -26.37 -1.13
C PRO A 224 -7.24 -27.21 -1.56
N THR A 225 -6.74 -27.06 -2.78
CA THR A 225 -5.68 -27.91 -3.34
C THR A 225 -4.37 -27.74 -2.59
N GLY A 226 -3.96 -28.76 -1.82
CA GLY A 226 -2.72 -28.73 -1.05
C GLY A 226 -2.64 -27.56 -0.05
N ASN A 227 -3.76 -27.14 0.53
CA ASN A 227 -3.84 -25.99 1.41
C ASN A 227 -3.77 -26.38 2.89
N PRO A 228 -2.62 -26.20 3.57
CA PRO A 228 -2.49 -26.55 4.98
C PRO A 228 -3.29 -25.63 5.91
N SER A 229 -3.67 -24.42 5.44
CA SER A 229 -4.34 -23.42 6.27
C SER A 229 -5.78 -23.78 6.62
N ILE A 230 -6.37 -24.75 5.92
CA ILE A 230 -7.75 -25.21 6.14
C ILE A 230 -7.83 -26.58 6.81
N GLY A 231 -6.69 -27.18 7.19
CA GLY A 231 -6.65 -28.50 7.82
C GLY A 231 -7.29 -29.60 6.97
N SER A 232 -8.30 -30.31 7.51
CA SER A 232 -9.04 -31.35 6.79
C SER A 232 -9.87 -30.84 5.59
N GLY A 233 -10.06 -29.55 5.44
CA GLY A 233 -10.95 -28.96 4.44
C GLY A 233 -12.44 -29.16 4.72
N LYS A 234 -12.79 -29.58 5.92
CA LYS A 234 -14.17 -29.88 6.37
C LYS A 234 -14.42 -29.33 7.76
N LEU A 235 -15.69 -29.11 8.09
CA LEU A 235 -16.12 -28.71 9.43
C LEU A 235 -16.30 -29.96 10.31
N ASP A 236 -15.18 -30.52 10.77
CA ASP A 236 -15.09 -31.79 11.53
C ASP A 236 -14.25 -31.66 12.81
N GLY A 237 -13.88 -30.44 13.18
CA GLY A 237 -12.98 -30.14 14.30
C GLY A 237 -11.50 -30.16 13.93
N GLN A 238 -11.13 -30.67 12.74
CA GLN A 238 -9.74 -30.75 12.27
C GLN A 238 -9.44 -29.81 11.11
N GLY A 239 -10.43 -29.05 10.64
CA GLY A 239 -10.27 -28.09 9.56
C GLY A 239 -11.46 -27.17 9.40
N ILE A 240 -11.45 -26.42 8.29
CA ILE A 240 -12.55 -25.57 7.84
C ILE A 240 -12.87 -25.86 6.37
N PRO A 241 -14.12 -25.73 5.92
CA PRO A 241 -14.45 -25.80 4.50
C PRO A 241 -13.87 -24.59 3.74
N PRO A 242 -13.64 -24.72 2.42
CA PRO A 242 -13.05 -23.63 1.61
C PRO A 242 -13.84 -22.33 1.63
N ASP A 243 -15.12 -22.39 1.91
CA ASP A 243 -16.05 -21.25 1.98
C ASP A 243 -16.43 -20.84 3.41
N PHE A 244 -15.61 -21.21 4.40
CA PHE A 244 -15.88 -20.98 5.83
C PHE A 244 -16.25 -19.53 6.16
N PHE A 245 -15.53 -18.57 5.59
CA PHE A 245 -15.79 -17.14 5.76
C PHE A 245 -16.87 -16.59 4.83
N SER A 246 -17.54 -17.40 4.01
CA SER A 246 -18.74 -16.98 3.28
C SER A 246 -19.91 -16.72 4.24
N ASP A 247 -19.96 -17.45 5.39
CA ASP A 247 -20.93 -17.17 6.45
C ASP A 247 -20.59 -15.88 7.19
N ILE A 248 -21.50 -14.91 7.10
CA ILE A 248 -21.34 -13.61 7.76
C ILE A 248 -21.25 -13.73 9.29
N ASN A 249 -21.85 -14.76 9.89
CA ASN A 249 -21.78 -14.97 11.34
C ASN A 249 -20.34 -15.28 11.77
N VAL A 250 -19.60 -16.07 10.98
CA VAL A 250 -18.17 -16.30 11.23
C VAL A 250 -17.41 -14.98 11.20
N ARG A 251 -17.60 -14.16 10.15
CA ARG A 251 -16.92 -12.88 10.05
C ARG A 251 -17.25 -11.94 11.20
N LYS A 252 -18.55 -11.81 11.56
CA LYS A 252 -18.98 -10.97 12.70
C LYS A 252 -18.42 -11.46 14.03
N ALA A 253 -18.30 -12.76 14.24
CA ALA A 253 -17.67 -13.29 15.43
C ALA A 253 -16.20 -12.85 15.54
N PHE A 254 -15.42 -12.94 14.45
CA PHE A 254 -14.05 -12.44 14.42
C PHE A 254 -13.97 -10.91 14.62
N MET A 255 -14.93 -10.15 14.08
CA MET A 255 -14.99 -8.70 14.29
C MET A 255 -15.15 -8.34 15.77
N HIS A 256 -16.02 -9.04 16.53
CA HIS A 256 -16.21 -8.85 17.97
C HIS A 256 -15.08 -9.41 18.83
N ALA A 257 -14.20 -10.24 18.28
CA ALA A 257 -13.07 -10.81 19.00
C ALA A 257 -11.81 -9.92 18.99
N TYR A 258 -11.82 -8.78 18.31
CA TYR A 258 -10.68 -7.87 18.26
C TYR A 258 -10.87 -6.70 19.22
N ASP A 259 -10.07 -6.65 20.30
CA ASP A 259 -10.03 -5.51 21.23
C ASP A 259 -9.12 -4.40 20.68
N ARG A 260 -9.72 -3.51 19.93
CA ARG A 260 -9.02 -2.41 19.25
C ARG A 260 -8.42 -1.37 20.20
N GLU A 261 -9.07 -1.11 21.33
CA GLU A 261 -8.59 -0.12 22.32
C GLU A 261 -7.42 -0.69 23.12
N LEU A 262 -7.53 -1.94 23.59
CA LEU A 262 -6.41 -2.63 24.24
C LEU A 262 -5.21 -2.73 23.30
N PHE A 263 -5.45 -3.11 22.04
CA PHE A 263 -4.40 -3.23 21.02
C PHE A 263 -3.68 -1.90 20.79
N LYS A 264 -4.45 -0.80 20.64
CA LYS A 264 -3.88 0.55 20.48
C LYS A 264 -3.00 0.91 21.67
N LYS A 265 -3.48 0.67 22.89
CA LYS A 265 -2.78 1.02 24.11
C LYS A 265 -1.53 0.17 24.33
N ASP A 266 -1.67 -1.15 24.34
CA ASP A 266 -0.63 -2.06 24.84
C ASP A 266 0.36 -2.49 23.74
N VAL A 267 -0.08 -2.57 22.48
CA VAL A 267 0.80 -2.94 21.36
C VAL A 267 1.36 -1.71 20.66
N LEU A 268 0.52 -0.69 20.44
CA LEU A 268 0.90 0.48 19.65
C LEU A 268 1.32 1.69 20.51
N ASN A 269 1.33 1.57 21.84
CA ASN A 269 1.68 2.66 22.78
C ASN A 269 0.92 3.96 22.49
N ASP A 270 -0.37 3.87 22.17
CA ASP A 270 -1.25 4.95 21.70
C ASP A 270 -0.82 5.64 20.40
N LEU A 271 0.22 5.14 19.71
CA LEU A 271 0.77 5.69 18.48
C LEU A 271 0.09 5.10 17.24
N ALA A 272 -1.21 5.23 17.21
CA ALA A 272 -2.05 4.88 16.05
C ALA A 272 -3.40 5.57 16.15
N THR A 273 -4.08 5.71 15.01
CA THR A 273 -5.51 5.98 14.97
C THR A 273 -6.28 4.70 14.63
N LEU A 274 -7.53 4.62 15.09
CA LEU A 274 -8.38 3.45 14.90
C LEU A 274 -9.42 3.74 13.80
N PRO A 275 -9.17 3.33 12.55
CA PRO A 275 -10.13 3.52 11.47
C PRO A 275 -11.32 2.56 11.65
N THR A 276 -12.48 2.93 11.14
CA THR A 276 -13.68 2.07 11.14
C THR A 276 -13.82 1.27 9.85
N THR A 277 -13.13 1.72 8.80
CA THR A 277 -13.11 1.11 7.46
C THR A 277 -11.70 1.26 6.87
N PRO A 278 -11.39 0.64 5.73
CA PRO A 278 -10.13 0.91 5.02
C PRO A 278 -9.95 2.37 4.62
N LEU A 279 -11.03 3.14 4.43
CA LEU A 279 -10.92 4.58 4.19
C LEU A 279 -10.58 5.30 5.50
N ILE A 280 -9.33 5.75 5.58
CA ILE A 280 -8.68 6.25 6.79
C ILE A 280 -8.92 7.74 7.04
N ASN A 281 -8.56 8.18 8.25
CA ASN A 281 -8.55 9.60 8.60
C ASN A 281 -7.55 10.38 7.75
N GLY A 282 -7.92 11.60 7.39
CA GLY A 282 -7.13 12.50 6.53
C GLY A 282 -7.51 12.46 5.05
N LEU A 283 -8.39 11.53 4.64
CA LEU A 283 -8.91 11.47 3.28
C LEU A 283 -10.32 12.07 3.16
N PRO A 284 -10.66 12.67 2.01
CA PRO A 284 -12.01 13.20 1.79
C PRO A 284 -13.06 12.08 1.83
N TYR A 285 -14.30 12.45 2.16
CA TYR A 285 -15.50 11.61 2.19
C TYR A 285 -15.49 10.47 3.23
N LYS A 286 -14.46 10.41 4.10
CA LYS A 286 -14.44 9.49 5.23
C LYS A 286 -15.60 9.81 6.17
N ILE A 287 -16.30 8.78 6.61
CA ILE A 287 -17.33 8.85 7.65
C ILE A 287 -17.01 7.88 8.77
N ASP A 288 -17.58 8.15 9.94
CA ASP A 288 -17.60 7.17 11.00
C ASP A 288 -18.82 6.25 10.78
N VAL A 289 -18.53 4.98 10.50
CA VAL A 289 -19.54 3.92 10.54
C VAL A 289 -19.49 3.26 11.91
N PRO A 290 -20.56 2.55 12.33
CA PRO A 290 -20.51 1.75 13.55
C PRO A 290 -19.31 0.80 13.54
N VAL A 291 -18.80 0.45 14.69
CA VAL A 291 -17.74 -0.54 14.85
C VAL A 291 -18.32 -1.77 15.54
N TYR A 292 -17.66 -2.90 15.33
CA TYR A 292 -17.88 -4.08 16.13
C TYR A 292 -17.06 -3.91 17.42
N ASP A 293 -17.75 -3.58 18.52
CA ASP A 293 -17.10 -3.48 19.83
C ASP A 293 -16.53 -4.84 20.24
N PHE A 294 -15.45 -4.82 21.00
CA PHE A 294 -14.92 -6.02 21.61
C PHE A 294 -15.97 -6.61 22.58
N ASP A 295 -16.47 -7.79 22.24
CA ASP A 295 -17.56 -8.44 22.98
C ASP A 295 -17.53 -9.95 22.72
N LEU A 296 -16.91 -10.69 23.63
CA LEU A 296 -16.77 -12.15 23.48
C LEU A 296 -18.10 -12.89 23.62
N GLU A 297 -19.10 -12.32 24.30
CA GLU A 297 -20.43 -12.92 24.39
C GLU A 297 -21.13 -12.86 23.02
N LYS A 298 -21.11 -11.69 22.36
CA LYS A 298 -21.62 -11.56 20.99
C LYS A 298 -20.83 -12.40 20.00
N SER A 299 -19.50 -12.46 20.15
CA SER A 299 -18.66 -13.32 19.33
C SER A 299 -19.12 -14.80 19.45
N ALA A 300 -19.33 -15.27 20.67
CA ALA A 300 -19.86 -16.62 20.93
C ALA A 300 -21.28 -16.82 20.36
N GLU A 301 -22.17 -15.82 20.46
CA GLU A 301 -23.50 -15.89 19.87
C GLU A 301 -23.46 -16.06 18.35
N TYR A 302 -22.59 -15.32 17.66
CA TYR A 302 -22.40 -15.44 16.23
C TYR A 302 -21.80 -16.81 15.86
N MET A 303 -20.80 -17.31 16.61
CA MET A 303 -20.24 -18.65 16.39
C MET A 303 -21.28 -19.76 16.57
N LYS A 304 -22.21 -19.60 17.53
CA LYS A 304 -23.33 -20.54 17.73
C LYS A 304 -24.33 -20.54 16.58
N LYS A 305 -24.45 -19.45 15.82
CA LYS A 305 -25.32 -19.34 14.63
C LYS A 305 -24.62 -19.80 13.37
N ALA A 306 -23.30 -19.68 13.33
CA ALA A 306 -22.49 -19.96 12.16
C ALA A 306 -22.68 -21.38 11.64
N TRP A 307 -22.82 -21.50 10.30
CA TRP A 307 -23.04 -22.80 9.61
C TRP A 307 -24.19 -23.60 10.20
N GLY A 308 -25.27 -22.92 10.62
CA GLY A 308 -26.43 -23.57 11.24
C GLY A 308 -26.09 -24.25 12.57
N GLY A 309 -25.15 -23.70 13.33
CA GLY A 309 -24.69 -24.21 14.63
C GLY A 309 -23.55 -25.22 14.57
N LYS A 310 -23.18 -25.69 13.39
CA LYS A 310 -22.15 -26.73 13.22
C LYS A 310 -20.76 -26.26 13.66
N VAL A 311 -20.42 -24.96 13.53
CA VAL A 311 -19.12 -24.41 14.00
C VAL A 311 -18.98 -24.61 15.50
N TRP A 312 -20.02 -24.29 16.26
CA TRP A 312 -20.00 -24.45 17.71
C TRP A 312 -19.98 -25.92 18.17
N GLU A 313 -20.75 -26.76 17.47
CA GLU A 313 -20.87 -28.18 17.77
C GLU A 313 -19.57 -28.95 17.47
N LYS A 314 -19.01 -28.78 16.27
CA LYS A 314 -17.88 -29.57 15.78
C LYS A 314 -16.53 -28.96 16.14
N GLY A 315 -16.46 -27.64 16.26
CA GLY A 315 -15.20 -26.91 16.32
C GLY A 315 -14.51 -26.80 14.96
N PHE A 316 -13.34 -26.20 14.95
CA PHE A 316 -12.54 -26.04 13.73
C PHE A 316 -11.04 -25.90 14.04
N LYS A 317 -10.23 -26.12 12.99
CA LYS A 317 -8.80 -25.81 12.98
C LYS A 317 -8.46 -24.99 11.74
N MET A 318 -7.70 -23.89 11.90
CA MET A 318 -7.27 -23.03 10.80
C MET A 318 -5.98 -22.27 11.11
N ILE A 319 -5.44 -21.58 10.10
CA ILE A 319 -4.25 -20.75 10.27
C ILE A 319 -4.59 -19.28 9.94
N ILE A 320 -4.19 -18.36 10.82
CA ILE A 320 -4.11 -16.90 10.53
C ILE A 320 -2.69 -16.60 10.08
N THR A 321 -2.54 -15.84 9.00
CA THR A 321 -1.23 -15.55 8.41
C THR A 321 -0.92 -14.06 8.37
N TYR A 322 0.37 -13.75 8.46
CA TYR A 322 0.92 -12.42 8.26
C TYR A 322 2.33 -12.52 7.66
N ASN A 323 2.88 -11.42 7.12
CA ASN A 323 4.24 -11.46 6.58
C ASN A 323 5.31 -11.21 7.64
N THR A 324 6.43 -11.90 7.52
CA THR A 324 7.60 -11.78 8.39
C THR A 324 8.06 -10.34 8.62
N GLY A 325 8.55 -10.04 9.83
CA GLY A 325 9.09 -8.72 10.20
C GLY A 325 8.01 -7.67 10.49
N ARG A 326 6.79 -8.10 10.84
CA ARG A 326 5.67 -7.22 11.19
C ARG A 326 5.07 -7.62 12.55
N GLU A 327 5.71 -7.19 13.61
CA GLU A 327 5.37 -7.53 15.00
C GLU A 327 3.94 -7.11 15.38
N GLU A 328 3.49 -5.94 14.91
CA GLU A 328 2.12 -5.51 15.17
C GLU A 328 1.07 -6.40 14.46
N ARG A 329 1.41 -7.00 13.32
CA ARG A 329 0.52 -7.95 12.63
C ARG A 329 0.47 -9.29 13.36
N GLU A 330 1.62 -9.73 13.88
CA GLU A 330 1.71 -10.90 14.75
C GLU A 330 0.84 -10.75 15.99
N ALA A 331 1.01 -9.64 16.71
CA ALA A 331 0.22 -9.34 17.90
C ALA A 331 -1.29 -9.32 17.63
N ALA A 332 -1.72 -8.77 16.48
CA ALA A 332 -3.13 -8.79 16.10
C ALA A 332 -3.64 -10.21 15.79
N ALA A 333 -2.81 -11.04 15.13
CA ALA A 333 -3.15 -12.44 14.87
C ALA A 333 -3.26 -13.26 16.16
N ILE A 334 -2.34 -13.03 17.12
CA ILE A 334 -2.34 -13.69 18.43
C ILE A 334 -3.59 -13.27 19.23
N MET A 335 -3.92 -11.98 19.27
CA MET A 335 -5.12 -11.50 19.95
C MET A 335 -6.40 -12.15 19.39
N LEU A 336 -6.55 -12.22 18.08
CA LEU A 336 -7.68 -12.89 17.43
C LEU A 336 -7.72 -14.39 17.78
N LYS A 337 -6.56 -15.06 17.73
CA LYS A 337 -6.44 -16.47 18.13
C LYS A 337 -6.93 -16.69 19.55
N GLU A 338 -6.34 -16.00 20.51
CA GLU A 338 -6.61 -16.19 21.95
C GLU A 338 -8.08 -15.91 22.26
N ASN A 339 -8.63 -14.83 21.75
CA ASN A 339 -10.03 -14.46 21.98
C ASN A 339 -11.00 -15.45 21.35
N ILE A 340 -10.76 -15.94 20.13
CA ILE A 340 -11.63 -16.93 19.48
C ILE A 340 -11.50 -18.31 20.15
N GLU A 341 -10.29 -18.74 20.49
CA GLU A 341 -10.08 -20.03 21.18
C GLU A 341 -10.72 -20.04 22.57
N SER A 342 -10.77 -18.90 23.27
CA SER A 342 -11.41 -18.77 24.59
C SER A 342 -12.91 -19.04 24.58
N LEU A 343 -13.57 -18.90 23.42
CA LEU A 343 -15.03 -19.08 23.28
C LEU A 343 -15.42 -20.56 23.40
N ASN A 344 -14.59 -21.49 22.90
CA ASN A 344 -14.91 -22.91 22.85
C ASN A 344 -13.60 -23.73 22.75
N PRO A 345 -13.38 -24.72 23.61
CA PRO A 345 -12.17 -25.55 23.61
C PRO A 345 -11.96 -26.37 22.33
N LYS A 346 -12.93 -26.42 21.43
CA LYS A 346 -12.83 -27.07 20.11
C LYS A 346 -12.34 -26.14 19.00
N PHE A 347 -12.09 -24.86 19.30
CA PHE A 347 -11.58 -23.90 18.34
C PHE A 347 -10.06 -23.86 18.43
N HIS A 348 -9.38 -24.07 17.30
CA HIS A 348 -7.93 -24.10 17.22
C HIS A 348 -7.43 -23.23 16.08
N ILE A 349 -6.60 -22.26 16.41
CA ILE A 349 -6.00 -21.32 15.44
C ILE A 349 -4.47 -21.38 15.58
N GLU A 350 -3.79 -21.66 14.51
CA GLU A 350 -2.35 -21.47 14.39
C GLU A 350 -2.07 -20.07 13.83
N VAL A 351 -1.04 -19.39 14.32
CA VAL A 351 -0.54 -18.12 13.77
C VAL A 351 0.77 -18.39 13.04
N ARG A 352 0.89 -17.95 11.79
CA ARG A 352 2.06 -18.23 10.94
C ARG A 352 2.53 -17.00 10.21
N ASN A 353 3.83 -16.71 10.32
CA ASN A 353 4.51 -15.73 9.48
C ASN A 353 5.01 -16.39 8.19
N ILE A 354 5.02 -15.61 7.11
CA ILE A 354 5.48 -16.06 5.79
C ILE A 354 6.31 -14.92 5.17
N GLU A 355 7.41 -15.26 4.50
CA GLU A 355 8.20 -14.26 3.79
C GLU A 355 7.38 -13.54 2.72
N TRP A 356 7.58 -12.24 2.55
CA TRP A 356 6.71 -11.38 1.73
C TRP A 356 6.44 -11.93 0.33
N LYS A 357 7.47 -12.46 -0.33
CA LYS A 357 7.35 -13.01 -1.69
C LYS A 357 6.37 -14.19 -1.72
N ASP A 358 6.57 -15.15 -0.84
CA ASP A 358 5.74 -16.36 -0.75
C ASP A 358 4.34 -16.02 -0.23
N TYR A 359 4.25 -15.10 0.73
CA TYR A 359 2.98 -14.58 1.25
C TYR A 359 2.09 -14.03 0.13
N MET A 360 2.65 -13.24 -0.78
CA MET A 360 1.91 -12.68 -1.91
C MET A 360 1.54 -13.74 -2.95
N VAL A 361 2.36 -14.78 -3.14
CA VAL A 361 2.01 -15.93 -3.99
C VAL A 361 0.82 -16.68 -3.41
N ASP A 362 0.86 -17.00 -2.12
CA ASP A 362 -0.19 -17.75 -1.44
C ASP A 362 -1.52 -16.97 -1.33
N ILE A 363 -1.47 -15.66 -1.08
CA ILE A 363 -2.66 -14.80 -1.10
C ILE A 363 -3.32 -14.83 -2.47
N ARG A 364 -2.55 -14.67 -3.55
CA ARG A 364 -3.06 -14.72 -4.94
C ARG A 364 -3.63 -16.08 -5.31
N ALA A 365 -3.13 -17.13 -4.68
CA ALA A 365 -3.61 -18.51 -4.83
C ALA A 365 -4.76 -18.86 -3.86
N TYR A 366 -5.31 -17.88 -3.13
CA TYR A 366 -6.42 -18.07 -2.18
C TYR A 366 -6.13 -19.11 -1.09
N LYS A 367 -4.89 -19.13 -0.54
CA LYS A 367 -4.48 -20.12 0.46
C LYS A 367 -4.75 -19.72 1.91
N HIS A 368 -5.05 -18.45 2.17
CA HIS A 368 -5.16 -17.90 3.54
C HIS A 368 -6.60 -17.57 3.93
N PRO A 369 -7.17 -18.26 4.94
CA PRO A 369 -8.51 -17.97 5.46
C PRO A 369 -8.62 -16.56 6.02
N VAL A 370 -7.63 -16.19 6.85
CA VAL A 370 -7.43 -14.82 7.36
C VAL A 370 -6.00 -14.41 7.08
N PHE A 371 -5.84 -13.27 6.45
CA PHE A 371 -4.52 -12.69 6.17
C PHE A 371 -4.45 -11.24 6.65
N ILE A 372 -3.35 -10.91 7.34
CA ILE A 372 -3.13 -9.56 7.87
C ILE A 372 -2.14 -8.82 6.99
N ILE A 373 -2.61 -7.74 6.37
CA ILE A 373 -1.86 -7.00 5.37
C ILE A 373 -2.09 -5.50 5.52
N GLY A 374 -1.23 -4.67 4.92
CA GLY A 374 -1.39 -3.21 4.93
C GLY A 374 -1.49 -2.63 3.53
N TRP A 375 -2.06 -1.44 3.46
CA TRP A 375 -2.11 -0.61 2.27
C TRP A 375 -1.63 0.80 2.60
N GLY A 376 -0.72 1.35 1.83
CA GLY A 376 -0.31 2.75 1.89
C GLY A 376 -0.87 3.51 0.70
N ALA A 377 -1.17 4.78 0.87
CA ALA A 377 -1.68 5.60 -0.23
C ALA A 377 -0.64 5.78 -1.32
N ASP A 378 -1.01 5.49 -2.56
CA ASP A 378 -0.26 5.87 -3.76
C ASP A 378 -0.59 7.32 -4.15
N TYR A 379 -1.83 7.72 -3.93
CA TYR A 379 -2.34 9.09 -4.07
C TYR A 379 -3.46 9.36 -3.06
N PRO A 380 -3.66 10.62 -2.62
CA PRO A 380 -4.57 10.93 -1.51
C PRO A 380 -6.03 11.05 -1.99
N ASP A 381 -6.61 9.94 -2.42
CA ASP A 381 -8.01 9.88 -2.85
C ASP A 381 -8.72 8.63 -2.26
N PRO A 382 -10.01 8.70 -1.92
CA PRO A 382 -10.78 7.56 -1.43
C PRO A 382 -10.72 6.34 -2.33
N HIS A 383 -10.61 6.51 -3.65
CA HIS A 383 -10.54 5.42 -4.60
C HIS A 383 -9.34 4.51 -4.34
N ASN A 384 -8.19 5.09 -3.98
CA ASN A 384 -6.96 4.35 -3.68
C ASN A 384 -7.07 3.41 -2.46
N PHE A 385 -8.11 3.57 -1.65
CA PHE A 385 -8.41 2.69 -0.53
C PHE A 385 -9.63 1.80 -0.79
N MET A 386 -10.72 2.37 -1.26
CA MET A 386 -11.96 1.61 -1.41
C MET A 386 -11.90 0.61 -2.58
N TYR A 387 -11.26 0.96 -3.69
CA TYR A 387 -11.10 0.06 -4.83
C TYR A 387 -10.25 -1.19 -4.50
N PRO A 388 -9.02 -1.06 -3.96
CA PRO A 388 -8.24 -2.23 -3.60
C PRO A 388 -8.93 -3.18 -2.63
N PHE A 389 -9.69 -2.65 -1.67
CA PHE A 389 -10.31 -3.47 -0.61
C PHE A 389 -11.67 -4.03 -0.97
N MET A 390 -12.44 -3.40 -1.88
CA MET A 390 -13.84 -3.76 -2.09
C MET A 390 -14.19 -4.15 -3.53
N SER A 391 -13.41 -3.73 -4.54
CA SER A 391 -13.71 -4.13 -5.91
C SER A 391 -13.45 -5.62 -6.13
N SER A 392 -14.32 -6.27 -6.91
CA SER A 392 -14.11 -7.65 -7.39
C SER A 392 -12.82 -7.81 -8.21
N ASN A 393 -12.29 -6.70 -8.76
CA ASN A 393 -11.04 -6.63 -9.50
C ASN A 393 -9.91 -5.94 -8.69
N GLY A 394 -10.22 -5.36 -7.53
CA GLY A 394 -9.27 -4.71 -6.65
C GLY A 394 -8.34 -5.73 -5.98
N THR A 395 -7.15 -5.27 -5.61
CA THR A 395 -6.09 -6.15 -5.08
C THR A 395 -6.60 -7.06 -3.97
N TYR A 396 -7.19 -6.50 -2.92
CA TYR A 396 -7.65 -7.30 -1.77
C TYR A 396 -9.09 -7.81 -1.90
N GLY A 397 -9.98 -7.05 -2.55
CA GLY A 397 -11.34 -7.52 -2.84
C GLY A 397 -11.33 -8.83 -3.63
N LYS A 398 -10.47 -8.90 -4.65
CA LYS A 398 -10.23 -10.12 -5.41
C LYS A 398 -9.70 -11.25 -4.52
N PHE A 399 -8.70 -10.99 -3.67
CA PHE A 399 -8.08 -12.02 -2.82
C PHE A 399 -8.98 -12.47 -1.66
N MET A 400 -9.92 -11.65 -1.24
CA MET A 400 -11.02 -12.06 -0.36
C MET A 400 -12.09 -12.91 -1.07
N ALA A 401 -11.97 -13.08 -2.39
CA ALA A 401 -13.02 -13.65 -3.25
C ALA A 401 -14.37 -12.93 -3.06
N TYR A 402 -14.33 -11.64 -2.76
CA TYR A 402 -15.52 -10.81 -2.61
C TYR A 402 -16.00 -10.33 -3.97
N ASN A 403 -17.27 -10.52 -4.25
CA ASN A 403 -17.89 -10.12 -5.50
C ASN A 403 -19.27 -9.51 -5.23
N ASN A 404 -19.38 -8.20 -5.40
CA ASN A 404 -20.63 -7.46 -5.25
C ASN A 404 -20.76 -6.42 -6.37
N PRO A 405 -21.58 -6.68 -7.41
CA PRO A 405 -21.74 -5.74 -8.54
C PRO A 405 -22.24 -4.35 -8.15
N ALA A 406 -22.97 -4.22 -7.04
CA ALA A 406 -23.39 -2.92 -6.54
C ALA A 406 -22.21 -2.10 -5.99
N VAL A 407 -21.24 -2.77 -5.38
CA VAL A 407 -20.00 -2.16 -4.92
C VAL A 407 -19.16 -1.70 -6.11
N ASP A 408 -18.96 -2.54 -7.11
CA ASP A 408 -18.20 -2.18 -8.32
C ASP A 408 -18.82 -0.98 -9.04
N LYS A 409 -20.16 -0.93 -9.09
CA LYS A 409 -20.89 0.22 -9.65
C LYS A 409 -20.68 1.50 -8.84
N LEU A 410 -20.69 1.42 -7.51
CA LEU A 410 -20.43 2.59 -6.66
C LEU A 410 -18.97 3.08 -6.80
N LEU A 411 -18.01 2.17 -6.91
CA LEU A 411 -16.60 2.50 -7.17
C LEU A 411 -16.47 3.23 -8.51
N GLN A 412 -17.13 2.74 -9.56
CA GLN A 412 -17.17 3.38 -10.87
C GLN A 412 -17.78 4.78 -10.82
N ILE A 413 -18.93 4.95 -10.13
CA ILE A 413 -19.54 6.27 -9.92
C ILE A 413 -18.58 7.22 -9.22
N GLY A 414 -17.88 6.73 -8.16
CA GLY A 414 -16.94 7.53 -7.38
C GLY A 414 -15.73 7.99 -8.17
N ILE A 415 -15.18 7.16 -9.07
CA ILE A 415 -13.97 7.49 -9.83
C ILE A 415 -14.25 8.31 -11.08
N GLU A 416 -15.36 8.10 -11.76
CA GLU A 416 -15.70 8.77 -13.01
C GLU A 416 -16.43 10.12 -12.84
N ASN A 417 -16.73 10.55 -11.61
CA ASN A 417 -17.49 11.76 -11.35
C ASN A 417 -16.62 12.89 -10.80
N VAL A 418 -16.81 14.10 -11.31
CA VAL A 418 -16.11 15.30 -10.83
C VAL A 418 -16.89 16.06 -9.76
N ASP A 419 -18.21 15.78 -9.60
CA ASP A 419 -19.01 16.40 -8.55
C ASP A 419 -18.67 15.80 -7.17
N PRO A 420 -18.13 16.61 -6.24
CA PRO A 420 -17.78 16.14 -4.90
C PRO A 420 -18.94 15.51 -4.13
N LYS A 421 -20.19 15.95 -4.36
CA LYS A 421 -21.38 15.41 -3.67
C LYS A 421 -21.69 13.99 -4.16
N VAL A 422 -21.59 13.75 -5.46
CA VAL A 422 -21.80 12.42 -6.05
C VAL A 422 -20.71 11.46 -5.59
N ARG A 423 -19.47 11.92 -5.57
CA ARG A 423 -18.35 11.14 -5.05
C ARG A 423 -18.52 10.82 -3.56
N ALA A 424 -18.89 11.82 -2.76
CA ALA A 424 -19.13 11.64 -1.33
C ALA A 424 -20.20 10.58 -1.07
N ASP A 425 -21.34 10.65 -1.75
CA ASP A 425 -22.44 9.68 -1.60
C ASP A 425 -21.97 8.26 -1.93
N ALA A 426 -21.23 8.08 -3.03
CA ALA A 426 -20.72 6.78 -3.44
C ALA A 426 -19.74 6.19 -2.39
N TYR A 427 -18.71 6.93 -1.99
CA TYR A 427 -17.73 6.44 -1.02
C TYR A 427 -18.27 6.29 0.39
N GLN A 428 -19.27 7.07 0.80
CA GLN A 428 -19.95 6.88 2.07
C GLN A 428 -20.81 5.61 2.09
N LYS A 429 -21.52 5.30 0.99
CA LYS A 429 -22.23 4.02 0.83
C LYS A 429 -21.28 2.83 0.89
N LEU A 430 -20.13 2.90 0.22
CA LEU A 430 -19.11 1.84 0.27
C LEU A 430 -18.62 1.57 1.70
N GLN A 431 -18.40 2.62 2.51
CA GLN A 431 -18.00 2.46 3.90
C GLN A 431 -19.07 1.76 4.74
N ARG A 432 -20.37 2.03 4.50
CA ARG A 432 -21.46 1.33 5.16
C ARG A 432 -21.53 -0.15 4.77
N ILE A 433 -21.37 -0.45 3.47
CA ILE A 433 -21.35 -1.84 2.98
C ILE A 433 -20.16 -2.60 3.58
N TRP A 434 -18.97 -1.97 3.73
CA TRP A 434 -17.84 -2.60 4.42
C TRP A 434 -18.21 -3.10 5.82
N TYR A 435 -18.90 -2.27 6.57
CA TYR A 435 -19.39 -2.62 7.91
C TYR A 435 -20.49 -3.69 7.86
N GLU A 436 -21.50 -3.51 7.02
CA GLU A 436 -22.67 -4.41 6.93
C GLU A 436 -22.25 -5.83 6.50
N ASP A 437 -21.35 -5.95 5.52
CA ASP A 437 -20.85 -7.21 5.01
C ASP A 437 -19.72 -7.81 5.87
N ALA A 438 -19.25 -7.09 6.88
CA ALA A 438 -18.16 -7.52 7.78
C ALA A 438 -16.95 -8.07 7.00
N LEU A 439 -16.46 -7.31 6.01
CA LEU A 439 -15.45 -7.79 5.06
C LEU A 439 -14.07 -8.00 5.68
N GLY A 440 -13.76 -7.31 6.77
CA GLY A 440 -12.48 -7.40 7.47
C GLY A 440 -12.37 -6.37 8.57
N ILE A 441 -11.37 -6.50 9.40
CA ILE A 441 -11.07 -5.61 10.51
C ILE A 441 -10.05 -4.58 10.05
N ALA A 442 -10.42 -3.31 9.97
CA ALA A 442 -9.45 -2.22 9.83
C ALA A 442 -8.77 -2.04 11.20
N LEU A 443 -7.59 -2.68 11.35
CA LEU A 443 -6.92 -2.81 12.64
C LEU A 443 -6.41 -1.47 13.17
N PHE A 444 -5.60 -0.78 12.38
CA PHE A 444 -5.04 0.52 12.74
C PHE A 444 -4.51 1.29 11.54
N GLN A 445 -4.48 2.61 11.67
CA GLN A 445 -3.74 3.55 10.84
C GLN A 445 -2.44 3.89 11.58
N PRO A 446 -1.26 3.58 11.03
CA PRO A 446 0.00 3.73 11.75
C PRO A 446 0.40 5.21 11.93
N VAL A 447 1.04 5.48 13.05
CA VAL A 447 1.79 6.71 13.31
C VAL A 447 3.27 6.36 13.31
N GLU A 448 4.03 7.01 12.44
CA GLU A 448 5.49 6.87 12.35
C GLU A 448 6.19 7.89 13.22
N LEU A 449 7.29 7.46 13.83
CA LEU A 449 8.07 8.26 14.76
C LEU A 449 9.43 8.59 14.18
N TRP A 450 9.73 9.88 14.11
CA TRP A 450 11.01 10.39 13.62
C TRP A 450 11.68 11.22 14.70
N ALA A 451 12.88 10.83 15.05
CA ALA A 451 13.75 11.63 15.88
C ALA A 451 14.83 12.29 15.03
N TYR A 452 15.03 13.57 15.23
CA TYR A 452 16.05 14.34 14.53
C TYR A 452 16.73 15.34 15.47
N ARG A 453 17.98 15.67 15.14
CA ARG A 453 18.73 16.66 15.90
C ARG A 453 18.07 18.03 15.77
N ASP A 454 18.09 18.81 16.86
CA ASP A 454 17.41 20.12 16.96
C ASP A 454 17.97 21.19 15.99
N TYR A 455 19.20 21.02 15.52
CA TYR A 455 19.81 21.87 14.48
C TYR A 455 19.26 21.60 13.09
N VAL A 456 18.63 20.48 12.84
CA VAL A 456 17.95 20.20 11.54
C VAL A 456 16.72 21.09 11.41
N LYS A 457 16.67 21.86 10.34
CA LYS A 457 15.58 22.78 10.00
C LYS A 457 14.93 22.39 8.68
N GLY A 458 13.69 22.86 8.47
CA GLY A 458 12.95 22.67 7.21
C GLY A 458 12.31 21.30 7.05
N PHE A 459 12.29 20.46 8.09
CA PHE A 459 11.54 19.22 8.06
C PHE A 459 10.04 19.49 8.08
N VAL A 460 9.35 19.01 7.04
CA VAL A 460 7.89 19.06 6.92
C VAL A 460 7.39 17.62 6.79
N PRO A 461 6.63 17.11 7.77
CA PRO A 461 6.07 15.79 7.68
C PRO A 461 5.08 15.68 6.51
N ASN A 462 5.20 14.62 5.72
CA ASN A 462 4.26 14.32 4.65
C ASN A 462 3.71 12.90 4.84
N PRO A 463 2.40 12.75 5.12
CA PRO A 463 1.79 11.45 5.40
C PRO A 463 1.72 10.51 4.17
N MET A 464 1.92 11.06 2.96
CA MET A 464 1.96 10.29 1.71
C MET A 464 3.27 9.54 1.51
N PHE A 465 4.35 10.03 2.11
CA PHE A 465 5.67 9.48 1.84
C PHE A 465 6.21 8.73 3.03
N SER A 466 6.67 7.51 2.75
CA SER A 466 7.52 6.81 3.69
C SER A 466 8.72 7.70 4.06
N PRO A 467 9.19 7.55 5.26
CA PRO A 467 10.34 8.29 5.79
C PRO A 467 11.62 8.24 4.97
N ALA A 468 11.76 7.26 4.08
CA ALA A 468 12.90 7.18 3.18
C ALA A 468 12.83 8.11 1.96
N THR A 469 11.64 8.69 1.68
CA THR A 469 11.41 9.57 0.53
C THR A 469 11.26 11.01 0.95
N GLU A 470 12.33 11.61 1.48
CA GLU A 470 12.27 12.97 1.95
C GLU A 470 12.58 14.02 0.91
N PHE A 471 11.97 15.15 1.16
CA PHE A 471 12.29 16.37 0.43
C PHE A 471 13.57 17.02 0.99
N PHE A 472 14.73 16.36 0.78
CA PHE A 472 16.03 16.83 1.26
C PHE A 472 16.33 18.26 0.85
N TYR A 473 15.78 18.73 -0.28
CA TYR A 473 15.98 20.09 -0.76
C TYR A 473 15.42 21.18 0.18
N MET A 474 14.51 20.82 1.09
CA MET A 474 13.96 21.72 2.09
C MET A 474 14.79 21.77 3.37
N LEU A 475 15.68 20.81 3.58
CA LEU A 475 16.43 20.68 4.81
C LEU A 475 17.64 21.59 4.87
N SER A 476 18.02 21.96 6.09
CA SER A 476 19.27 22.68 6.40
C SER A 476 19.77 22.31 7.81
N LYS A 477 21.04 22.53 8.03
CA LYS A 477 21.70 22.47 9.34
C LYS A 477 22.08 23.87 9.80
#